data_f21745274cf53459a8412e381454b3a5
#
_entry.id   f21745274cf53459a8412e381454b3a5
#
_cell.length_a   1.000
_cell.length_b   1.000
_cell.length_c   1.000
_cell.angle_alpha   90.00
_cell.angle_beta   90.00
_cell.angle_gamma   90.00
#
_symmetry.space_group_name_H-M   'P 1'
#
loop_
_entity.id
_entity.type
_entity.pdbx_description
1 polymer ?
#
loop_
_entity_poly.entity_id
_entity_poly.type
_entity_poly.pdbx_seq_one_letter_code
_entity_poly.pdbx_strand_id
1 'polypeptide(L)'
;MPDFLDLLAQDAKTTVEEGYYDTNAKFHAGNNSMNNALSKSQNMPIIAEIKGMSPSRGIISKSYIPENVAIAMANGGAAGISVLTEPKHFGGSLSNLARARQAVNLPILMKDVILSPLQLDVALQLGSNAVLLIQAVFDRGYGELGLSEMIDEAHSRSLEVLLESHDENEFERSLKSDADLLGINNRNLGSLTVDLNVTKRILENVNAKGKIVVSESGIKNADDIKFLRKSGATAFLIGSAIMSADDVESKMNEFTQIEKLER
;
A
#
# COMPACT_ATOMS: atom_id res chain seq x y z
N MET A 1 9.57 -11.63 23.14
CA MET A 1 10.66 -10.77 22.63
C MET A 1 10.05 -9.92 21.53
N PRO A 2 10.41 -8.64 21.42
CA PRO A 2 9.95 -7.78 20.32
C PRO A 2 10.29 -8.43 18.97
N ASP A 3 9.35 -8.40 18.04
CA ASP A 3 9.57 -8.82 16.66
C ASP A 3 9.85 -7.59 15.74
N PHE A 4 9.96 -7.83 14.43
CA PHE A 4 10.27 -6.73 13.50
C PHE A 4 9.14 -5.69 13.41
N LEU A 5 7.88 -6.09 13.61
CA LEU A 5 6.75 -5.14 13.64
C LEU A 5 6.83 -4.21 14.86
N ASP A 6 7.24 -4.73 16.03
CA ASP A 6 7.45 -3.91 17.22
C ASP A 6 8.56 -2.87 16.98
N LEU A 7 9.64 -3.27 16.30
CA LEU A 7 10.73 -2.36 15.92
C LEU A 7 10.22 -1.29 14.94
N LEU A 8 9.47 -1.67 13.91
CA LEU A 8 8.88 -0.73 12.96
C LEU A 8 8.00 0.32 13.65
N ALA A 9 7.14 -0.12 14.58
CA ALA A 9 6.26 0.78 15.30
C ALA A 9 7.02 1.74 16.22
N GLN A 10 8.06 1.26 16.92
CA GLN A 10 8.92 2.10 17.76
C GLN A 10 9.69 3.13 16.94
N ASP A 11 10.26 2.71 15.81
CA ASP A 11 10.99 3.62 14.92
C ASP A 11 10.07 4.62 14.24
N ALA A 12 8.83 4.23 13.90
CA ALA A 12 7.83 5.16 13.37
C ALA A 12 7.46 6.24 14.41
N LYS A 13 7.27 5.83 15.68
CA LYS A 13 7.03 6.79 16.77
C LYS A 13 8.19 7.77 16.92
N THR A 14 9.42 7.26 16.95
CA THR A 14 10.63 8.12 16.99
C THR A 14 10.69 9.06 15.80
N THR A 15 10.35 8.59 14.60
CA THR A 15 10.33 9.40 13.37
C THR A 15 9.33 10.56 13.45
N VAL A 16 8.15 10.32 14.07
CA VAL A 16 7.16 11.37 14.36
C VAL A 16 7.74 12.38 15.37
N GLU A 17 8.31 11.91 16.47
CA GLU A 17 8.89 12.74 17.53
C GLU A 17 10.09 13.58 17.05
N GLU A 18 10.88 13.07 16.10
CA GLU A 18 12.01 13.76 15.48
C GLU A 18 11.60 14.84 14.46
N GLY A 19 10.30 15.01 14.19
CA GLY A 19 9.78 16.06 13.30
C GLY A 19 9.95 15.74 11.81
N TYR A 20 10.13 14.47 11.43
CA TYR A 20 10.22 14.08 10.02
C TYR A 20 8.99 14.49 9.21
N TYR A 21 7.83 14.54 9.85
CA TYR A 21 6.56 14.93 9.24
C TYR A 21 6.29 16.44 9.29
N ASP A 22 7.23 17.25 9.77
CA ASP A 22 7.12 18.71 9.74
C ASP A 22 7.38 19.19 8.30
N THR A 23 6.34 19.38 7.53
CA THR A 23 6.43 19.85 6.14
C THR A 23 5.51 21.04 5.89
N ASN A 24 5.99 21.99 5.09
CA ASN A 24 5.20 23.13 4.60
C ASN A 24 4.75 22.91 3.14
N ALA A 25 5.12 21.80 2.52
CA ALA A 25 4.72 21.49 1.15
C ALA A 25 3.22 21.20 1.09
N LYS A 26 2.55 21.75 0.07
CA LYS A 26 1.11 21.53 -0.16
C LYS A 26 0.87 21.20 -1.62
N PHE A 27 0.24 20.05 -1.85
CA PHE A 27 -0.18 19.60 -3.18
C PHE A 27 -1.65 19.20 -3.13
N HIS A 28 -2.33 19.33 -4.25
CA HIS A 28 -3.72 18.97 -4.33
C HIS A 28 -3.88 17.52 -4.81
N ALA A 29 -4.62 16.72 -4.05
CA ALA A 29 -4.85 15.30 -4.36
C ALA A 29 -5.77 15.09 -5.60
N GLY A 30 -6.50 16.11 -6.01
CA GLY A 30 -7.62 15.92 -6.93
C GLY A 30 -8.76 15.11 -6.27
N ASN A 31 -9.85 14.88 -7.02
CA ASN A 31 -11.01 14.13 -6.53
C ASN A 31 -10.94 12.64 -6.90
N ASN A 32 -9.75 12.05 -6.99
CA ASN A 32 -9.56 10.68 -7.40
C ASN A 32 -9.70 9.73 -6.19
N SER A 33 -10.53 8.71 -6.32
CA SER A 33 -10.71 7.66 -5.32
C SER A 33 -9.93 6.41 -5.74
N MET A 34 -9.16 5.84 -4.83
CA MET A 34 -8.44 4.58 -5.04
C MET A 34 -9.43 3.42 -5.20
N ASN A 35 -10.47 3.39 -4.37
CA ASN A 35 -11.53 2.41 -4.44
C ASN A 35 -12.23 2.43 -5.81
N ASN A 36 -12.62 3.61 -6.29
CA ASN A 36 -13.22 3.76 -7.61
C ASN A 36 -12.27 3.38 -8.75
N ALA A 37 -10.99 3.74 -8.66
CA ALA A 37 -10.00 3.41 -9.69
C ALA A 37 -9.79 1.89 -9.81
N LEU A 38 -9.75 1.19 -8.68
CA LEU A 38 -9.62 -0.26 -8.66
C LEU A 38 -10.88 -0.97 -9.13
N SER A 39 -12.07 -0.56 -8.64
CA SER A 39 -13.35 -1.21 -8.96
C SER A 39 -13.75 -1.04 -10.43
N LYS A 40 -13.43 0.11 -11.03
CA LYS A 40 -13.78 0.46 -12.43
C LYS A 40 -12.67 0.16 -13.43
N SER A 41 -11.53 -0.38 -12.98
CA SER A 41 -10.41 -0.68 -13.87
C SER A 41 -10.82 -1.65 -14.99
N GLN A 42 -10.55 -1.29 -16.24
CA GLN A 42 -10.75 -2.16 -17.39
C GLN A 42 -9.67 -3.24 -17.47
N ASN A 43 -8.48 -2.93 -16.97
CA ASN A 43 -7.32 -3.84 -16.88
C ASN A 43 -7.25 -4.53 -15.52
N MET A 44 -6.23 -5.38 -15.32
CA MET A 44 -5.96 -5.94 -14.00
C MET A 44 -5.75 -4.80 -12.99
N PRO A 45 -6.52 -4.73 -11.88
CA PRO A 45 -6.43 -3.62 -10.93
C PRO A 45 -5.13 -3.67 -10.14
N ILE A 46 -4.16 -2.85 -10.51
CA ILE A 46 -2.84 -2.82 -9.87
C ILE A 46 -2.56 -1.46 -9.26
N ILE A 47 -2.19 -1.45 -7.99
CA ILE A 47 -1.51 -0.35 -7.30
C ILE A 47 -0.02 -0.59 -7.49
N ALA A 48 0.65 0.26 -8.28
CA ALA A 48 2.08 0.15 -8.54
C ALA A 48 2.86 0.89 -7.45
N GLU A 49 3.82 0.23 -6.79
CA GLU A 49 4.52 0.79 -5.65
C GLU A 49 5.90 1.32 -6.01
N ILE A 50 6.12 2.61 -5.75
CA ILE A 50 7.42 3.28 -5.84
C ILE A 50 8.20 3.02 -4.54
N LYS A 51 9.31 2.28 -4.64
CA LYS A 51 10.19 1.99 -3.51
C LYS A 51 11.63 1.74 -3.94
N GLY A 52 12.57 2.28 -3.15
CA GLY A 52 14.00 2.08 -3.38
C GLY A 52 14.58 0.85 -2.65
N MET A 53 13.98 0.47 -1.53
CA MET A 53 14.50 -0.57 -0.63
C MET A 53 13.39 -1.40 0.00
N SER A 54 13.72 -2.59 0.48
CA SER A 54 12.85 -3.37 1.37
C SER A 54 13.67 -4.19 2.37
N PRO A 55 13.14 -4.46 3.58
CA PRO A 55 13.87 -5.20 4.61
C PRO A 55 14.35 -6.59 4.17
N SER A 56 13.60 -7.27 3.28
CA SER A 56 13.92 -8.64 2.83
C SER A 56 14.83 -8.72 1.62
N ARG A 57 14.97 -7.64 0.81
CA ARG A 57 15.76 -7.60 -0.43
C ARG A 57 16.90 -6.59 -0.40
N GLY A 58 16.94 -5.74 0.64
CA GLY A 58 17.84 -4.60 0.66
C GLY A 58 17.50 -3.59 -0.43
N ILE A 59 18.52 -3.02 -1.07
CA ILE A 59 18.36 -2.02 -2.14
C ILE A 59 17.78 -2.71 -3.39
N ILE A 60 16.64 -2.22 -3.87
CA ILE A 60 15.95 -2.68 -5.08
C ILE A 60 16.40 -1.84 -6.27
N SER A 61 16.43 -0.51 -6.10
CA SER A 61 16.94 0.42 -7.10
C SER A 61 17.82 1.47 -6.41
N LYS A 62 19.07 1.62 -6.85
CA LYS A 62 20.03 2.56 -6.25
C LYS A 62 19.75 4.01 -6.63
N SER A 63 19.15 4.23 -7.79
CA SER A 63 18.80 5.57 -8.26
C SER A 63 17.57 5.47 -9.16
N TYR A 64 16.54 6.24 -8.84
CA TYR A 64 15.37 6.43 -9.67
C TYR A 64 14.84 7.85 -9.50
N ILE A 65 14.15 8.32 -10.50
CA ILE A 65 13.47 9.62 -10.49
C ILE A 65 11.99 9.33 -10.27
N PRO A 66 11.42 9.66 -9.09
CA PRO A 66 10.05 9.29 -8.74
C PRO A 66 9.00 9.71 -9.77
N GLU A 67 9.16 10.89 -10.38
CA GLU A 67 8.27 11.41 -11.43
C GLU A 67 8.27 10.48 -12.66
N ASN A 68 9.47 10.11 -13.13
CA ASN A 68 9.60 9.26 -14.32
C ASN A 68 9.01 7.87 -14.07
N VAL A 69 9.26 7.32 -12.88
CA VAL A 69 8.70 6.02 -12.48
C VAL A 69 7.18 6.10 -12.39
N ALA A 70 6.63 7.15 -11.76
CA ALA A 70 5.18 7.34 -11.66
C ALA A 70 4.53 7.46 -13.04
N ILE A 71 5.13 8.20 -13.97
CA ILE A 71 4.66 8.34 -15.36
C ILE A 71 4.69 6.98 -16.07
N ALA A 72 5.79 6.23 -15.98
CA ALA A 72 5.92 4.92 -16.61
C ALA A 72 4.90 3.91 -16.04
N MET A 73 4.67 3.92 -14.72
CA MET A 73 3.63 3.11 -14.09
C MET A 73 2.23 3.48 -14.58
N ALA A 74 1.94 4.78 -14.70
CA ALA A 74 0.65 5.28 -15.22
C ALA A 74 0.44 4.89 -16.69
N ASN A 75 1.44 5.07 -17.56
CA ASN A 75 1.41 4.68 -18.96
C ASN A 75 1.21 3.17 -19.13
N GLY A 76 1.84 2.37 -18.26
CA GLY A 76 1.67 0.91 -18.21
C GLY A 76 0.32 0.44 -17.63
N GLY A 77 -0.60 1.37 -17.31
CA GLY A 77 -1.98 1.07 -16.94
C GLY A 77 -2.22 0.81 -15.47
N ALA A 78 -1.36 1.31 -14.57
CA ALA A 78 -1.62 1.27 -13.13
C ALA A 78 -2.96 1.93 -12.80
N ALA A 79 -3.76 1.32 -11.92
CA ALA A 79 -5.00 1.91 -11.41
C ALA A 79 -4.74 2.95 -10.32
N GLY A 80 -3.63 2.81 -9.60
CA GLY A 80 -3.17 3.74 -8.57
C GLY A 80 -1.67 3.59 -8.32
N ILE A 81 -1.10 4.54 -7.61
CA ILE A 81 0.32 4.54 -7.21
C ILE A 81 0.41 4.44 -5.69
N SER A 82 1.28 3.58 -5.19
CA SER A 82 1.70 3.55 -3.79
C SER A 82 3.10 4.14 -3.69
N VAL A 83 3.34 5.00 -2.71
CA VAL A 83 4.68 5.57 -2.47
C VAL A 83 5.11 5.28 -1.05
N LEU A 84 6.23 4.57 -0.88
CA LEU A 84 6.85 4.37 0.41
C LEU A 84 7.38 5.70 0.95
N THR A 85 6.96 6.05 2.17
CA THR A 85 7.39 7.27 2.88
C THR A 85 8.15 6.97 4.16
N GLU A 86 8.09 5.74 4.66
CA GLU A 86 8.86 5.32 5.84
C GLU A 86 10.37 5.35 5.55
N PRO A 87 11.17 6.18 6.29
CA PRO A 87 12.55 6.47 5.90
C PRO A 87 13.58 5.42 6.36
N LYS A 88 13.39 4.78 7.53
CA LYS A 88 14.44 4.00 8.20
C LYS A 88 14.60 2.59 7.62
N HIS A 89 13.50 1.90 7.36
CA HIS A 89 13.49 0.49 6.95
C HIS A 89 13.17 0.27 5.48
N PHE A 90 12.42 1.17 4.86
CA PHE A 90 12.02 1.06 3.47
C PHE A 90 12.68 2.09 2.55
N GLY A 91 13.50 2.98 3.12
CA GLY A 91 14.18 4.03 2.36
C GLY A 91 13.19 4.95 1.62
N GLY A 92 12.01 5.13 2.21
CA GLY A 92 10.97 5.99 1.69
C GLY A 92 11.25 7.46 1.91
N SER A 93 10.43 8.32 1.32
CA SER A 93 10.58 9.77 1.47
C SER A 93 9.28 10.49 1.16
N LEU A 94 8.92 11.46 2.00
CA LEU A 94 7.83 12.41 1.76
C LEU A 94 8.05 13.20 0.45
N SER A 95 9.32 13.51 0.13
CA SER A 95 9.68 14.15 -1.14
C SER A 95 9.34 13.28 -2.35
N ASN A 96 9.53 11.95 -2.27
CA ASN A 96 9.16 11.05 -3.36
C ASN A 96 7.66 11.05 -3.61
N LEU A 97 6.85 11.11 -2.55
CA LEU A 97 5.39 11.20 -2.66
C LEU A 97 4.97 12.51 -3.33
N ALA A 98 5.52 13.64 -2.89
CA ALA A 98 5.25 14.95 -3.47
C ALA A 98 5.61 15.01 -4.97
N ARG A 99 6.75 14.45 -5.34
CA ARG A 99 7.24 14.39 -6.73
C ARG A 99 6.36 13.47 -7.59
N ALA A 100 5.98 12.30 -7.08
CA ALA A 100 5.04 11.41 -7.77
C ALA A 100 3.68 12.11 -7.98
N ARG A 101 3.16 12.83 -6.96
CA ARG A 101 1.90 13.58 -7.07
C ARG A 101 1.92 14.62 -8.18
N GLN A 102 3.01 15.33 -8.34
CA GLN A 102 3.16 16.34 -9.42
C GLN A 102 3.15 15.72 -10.81
N ALA A 103 3.60 14.48 -10.93
CA ALA A 103 3.80 13.82 -12.23
C ALA A 103 2.54 13.13 -12.78
N VAL A 104 1.61 12.69 -11.91
CA VAL A 104 0.46 11.89 -12.33
C VAL A 104 -0.84 12.35 -11.67
N ASN A 105 -1.97 12.07 -12.34
CA ASN A 105 -3.31 12.30 -11.78
C ASN A 105 -3.97 11.04 -11.19
N LEU A 106 -3.27 9.91 -11.17
CA LEU A 106 -3.78 8.69 -10.53
C LEU A 106 -3.96 8.89 -9.02
N PRO A 107 -4.87 8.13 -8.37
CA PRO A 107 -4.94 8.13 -6.91
C PRO A 107 -3.61 7.63 -6.33
N ILE A 108 -3.16 8.29 -5.25
CA ILE A 108 -1.90 7.95 -4.56
C ILE A 108 -2.19 7.47 -3.15
N LEU A 109 -1.59 6.33 -2.80
CA LEU A 109 -1.52 5.76 -1.47
C LEU A 109 -0.20 6.19 -0.80
N MET A 110 -0.27 6.91 0.33
CA MET A 110 0.88 7.06 1.22
C MET A 110 1.08 5.76 2.00
N LYS A 111 2.18 5.06 1.72
CA LYS A 111 2.51 3.80 2.38
C LYS A 111 3.59 4.03 3.43
N ASP A 112 3.15 4.04 4.68
CA ASP A 112 3.95 4.31 5.87
C ASP A 112 3.49 3.44 7.05
N VAL A 113 4.18 3.51 8.17
CA VAL A 113 3.70 2.98 9.46
C VAL A 113 3.00 4.12 10.19
N ILE A 114 1.70 4.23 9.98
CA ILE A 114 0.90 5.36 10.50
C ILE A 114 0.42 5.03 11.92
N LEU A 115 0.80 5.89 12.87
CA LEU A 115 0.48 5.80 14.30
C LEU A 115 -0.24 7.05 14.81
N SER A 116 -0.08 8.20 14.14
CA SER A 116 -0.50 9.51 14.60
C SER A 116 -1.35 10.23 13.55
N PRO A 117 -2.38 10.99 13.98
CA PRO A 117 -3.13 11.88 13.09
C PRO A 117 -2.26 12.90 12.35
N LEU A 118 -1.11 13.29 12.89
CA LEU A 118 -0.14 14.15 12.22
C LEU A 118 0.30 13.57 10.86
N GLN A 119 0.48 12.26 10.77
CA GLN A 119 0.85 11.60 9.51
C GLN A 119 -0.28 11.65 8.47
N LEU A 120 -1.55 11.67 8.92
CA LEU A 120 -2.71 11.86 8.05
C LEU A 120 -2.77 13.31 7.51
N ASP A 121 -2.45 14.30 8.34
CA ASP A 121 -2.37 15.70 7.91
C ASP A 121 -1.31 15.87 6.81
N VAL A 122 -0.16 15.21 6.97
CA VAL A 122 0.92 15.23 5.97
C VAL A 122 0.53 14.47 4.69
N ALA A 123 -0.16 13.34 4.81
CA ALA A 123 -0.69 12.62 3.65
C ALA A 123 -1.61 13.52 2.81
N LEU A 124 -2.55 14.22 3.47
CA LEU A 124 -3.43 15.19 2.81
C LEU A 124 -2.64 16.34 2.17
N GLN A 125 -1.70 16.94 2.93
CA GLN A 125 -0.89 18.06 2.44
C GLN A 125 -0.05 17.70 1.22
N LEU A 126 0.45 16.47 1.15
CA LEU A 126 1.26 15.98 0.02
C LEU A 126 0.41 15.43 -1.13
N GLY A 127 -0.91 15.50 -1.03
CA GLY A 127 -1.84 15.16 -2.09
C GLY A 127 -2.09 13.65 -2.24
N SER A 128 -1.99 12.88 -1.16
CA SER A 128 -2.46 11.49 -1.12
C SER A 128 -3.98 11.43 -1.19
N ASN A 129 -4.49 10.34 -1.75
CA ASN A 129 -5.91 10.00 -1.78
C ASN A 129 -6.26 8.91 -0.78
N ALA A 130 -5.25 8.09 -0.42
CA ALA A 130 -5.40 6.99 0.52
C ALA A 130 -4.16 6.87 1.42
N VAL A 131 -4.36 6.21 2.56
CA VAL A 131 -3.30 5.86 3.51
C VAL A 131 -3.35 4.39 3.86
N LEU A 132 -2.19 3.82 4.25
CA LEU A 132 -2.11 2.48 4.81
C LEU A 132 -2.28 2.54 6.33
N LEU A 133 -3.18 1.72 6.87
CA LEU A 133 -3.18 1.36 8.29
C LEU A 133 -2.89 -0.14 8.41
N ILE A 134 -2.19 -0.56 9.47
CA ILE A 134 -1.81 -1.95 9.71
C ILE A 134 -2.56 -2.47 10.93
N GLN A 135 -3.47 -3.44 10.74
CA GLN A 135 -4.32 -3.99 11.82
C GLN A 135 -3.50 -4.39 13.05
N ALA A 136 -2.41 -5.15 12.85
CA ALA A 136 -1.56 -5.65 13.93
C ALA A 136 -0.88 -4.53 14.74
N VAL A 137 -0.61 -3.37 14.15
CA VAL A 137 -0.05 -2.20 14.86
C VAL A 137 -1.04 -1.67 15.89
N PHE A 138 -2.31 -1.55 15.50
CA PHE A 138 -3.39 -1.10 16.40
C PHE A 138 -3.76 -2.16 17.43
N ASP A 139 -3.78 -3.43 17.05
CA ASP A 139 -4.02 -4.54 17.99
C ASP A 139 -2.97 -4.59 19.12
N ARG A 140 -1.74 -4.16 18.83
CA ARG A 140 -0.64 -4.06 19.81
C ARG A 140 -0.63 -2.73 20.59
N GLY A 141 -1.55 -1.83 20.30
CA GLY A 141 -1.69 -0.54 20.99
C GLY A 141 -0.59 0.48 20.70
N TYR A 142 0.02 0.43 19.50
CA TYR A 142 1.03 1.41 19.09
C TYR A 142 0.46 2.71 18.55
N GLY A 143 -0.80 2.73 18.07
CA GLY A 143 -1.46 3.95 17.61
C GLY A 143 -1.72 4.93 18.74
N GLU A 144 -1.65 6.23 18.46
CA GLU A 144 -2.07 7.29 19.39
C GLU A 144 -3.58 7.26 19.65
N LEU A 145 -4.34 6.77 18.67
CA LEU A 145 -5.79 6.56 18.72
C LEU A 145 -6.09 5.08 18.49
N GLY A 146 -7.30 4.65 18.82
CA GLY A 146 -7.81 3.34 18.40
C GLY A 146 -7.98 3.25 16.89
N LEU A 147 -8.01 2.02 16.32
CA LEU A 147 -8.13 1.82 14.87
C LEU A 147 -9.37 2.52 14.28
N SER A 148 -10.54 2.38 14.92
CA SER A 148 -11.78 3.00 14.43
C SER A 148 -11.65 4.53 14.40
N GLU A 149 -11.13 5.12 15.47
CA GLU A 149 -10.92 6.56 15.56
C GLU A 149 -9.90 7.04 14.50
N MET A 150 -8.84 6.27 14.24
CA MET A 150 -7.86 6.62 13.21
C MET A 150 -8.46 6.53 11.79
N ILE A 151 -9.36 5.58 11.53
CA ILE A 151 -10.12 5.52 10.27
C ILE A 151 -11.03 6.75 10.15
N ASP A 152 -11.77 7.13 11.20
CA ASP A 152 -12.61 8.32 11.21
C ASP A 152 -11.79 9.60 10.95
N GLU A 153 -10.61 9.70 11.57
CA GLU A 153 -9.67 10.81 11.34
C GLU A 153 -9.17 10.85 9.88
N ALA A 154 -8.91 9.70 9.25
CA ALA A 154 -8.56 9.63 7.83
C ALA A 154 -9.73 10.10 6.95
N HIS A 155 -10.95 9.59 7.20
CA HIS A 155 -12.15 9.95 6.46
C HIS A 155 -12.51 11.45 6.62
N SER A 156 -12.31 12.03 7.82
CA SER A 156 -12.53 13.47 8.05
C SER A 156 -11.66 14.35 7.16
N ARG A 157 -10.50 13.82 6.73
CA ARG A 157 -9.56 14.43 5.79
C ARG A 157 -9.80 14.03 4.33
N SER A 158 -10.88 13.31 4.06
CA SER A 158 -11.18 12.75 2.72
C SER A 158 -10.09 11.78 2.21
N LEU A 159 -9.38 11.11 3.11
CA LEU A 159 -8.44 10.05 2.81
C LEU A 159 -9.13 8.70 2.91
N GLU A 160 -9.01 7.87 1.87
CA GLU A 160 -9.42 6.47 1.92
C GLU A 160 -8.40 5.65 2.72
N VAL A 161 -8.85 4.55 3.33
CA VAL A 161 -8.02 3.67 4.14
C VAL A 161 -7.87 2.31 3.48
N LEU A 162 -6.61 1.90 3.21
CA LEU A 162 -6.24 0.52 2.96
C LEU A 162 -5.81 -0.09 4.30
N LEU A 163 -6.62 -1.01 4.84
CA LEU A 163 -6.32 -1.68 6.11
C LEU A 163 -5.66 -3.02 5.85
N GLU A 164 -4.38 -3.13 6.20
CA GLU A 164 -3.53 -4.29 5.98
C GLU A 164 -3.68 -5.32 7.10
N SER A 165 -3.85 -6.58 6.73
CA SER A 165 -3.92 -7.77 7.61
C SER A 165 -2.97 -8.85 7.13
N HIS A 166 -2.49 -9.72 8.04
CA HIS A 166 -1.60 -10.82 7.69
C HIS A 166 -2.19 -12.21 8.00
N ASP A 167 -3.15 -12.30 8.89
CA ASP A 167 -3.80 -13.58 9.24
C ASP A 167 -5.33 -13.49 9.19
N GLU A 168 -6.00 -14.64 9.37
CA GLU A 168 -7.46 -14.75 9.33
C GLU A 168 -8.13 -13.90 10.42
N ASN A 169 -7.58 -13.89 11.63
CA ASN A 169 -8.17 -13.16 12.76
C ASN A 169 -8.07 -11.65 12.54
N GLU A 170 -6.93 -11.15 12.03
CA GLU A 170 -6.75 -9.75 11.64
C GLU A 170 -7.74 -9.37 10.52
N PHE A 171 -7.85 -10.21 9.48
CA PHE A 171 -8.73 -9.95 8.35
C PHE A 171 -10.22 -9.97 8.74
N GLU A 172 -10.64 -10.86 9.63
CA GLU A 172 -12.01 -10.86 10.16
C GLU A 172 -12.33 -9.59 10.95
N ARG A 173 -11.36 -9.02 11.68
CA ARG A 173 -11.52 -7.72 12.35
C ARG A 173 -11.59 -6.59 11.35
N SER A 174 -10.69 -6.59 10.36
CA SER A 174 -10.67 -5.58 9.29
C SER A 174 -11.97 -5.55 8.48
N LEU A 175 -12.62 -6.70 8.26
CA LEU A 175 -13.94 -6.79 7.61
C LEU A 175 -15.05 -6.05 8.35
N LYS A 176 -14.92 -5.89 9.66
CA LYS A 176 -15.91 -5.22 10.53
C LYS A 176 -15.64 -3.71 10.66
N SER A 177 -14.53 -3.24 10.13
CA SER A 177 -14.14 -1.84 10.14
C SER A 177 -14.77 -1.08 8.97
N ASP A 178 -14.71 0.25 9.05
CA ASP A 178 -15.12 1.15 7.98
C ASP A 178 -14.02 1.42 6.94
N ALA A 179 -12.95 0.63 6.93
CA ALA A 179 -11.88 0.73 5.92
C ALA A 179 -12.45 0.55 4.50
N ASP A 180 -11.95 1.36 3.56
CA ASP A 180 -12.41 1.40 2.17
C ASP A 180 -11.89 0.20 1.36
N LEU A 181 -10.68 -0.22 1.66
CA LEU A 181 -9.96 -1.31 1.01
C LEU A 181 -9.39 -2.26 2.07
N LEU A 182 -9.42 -3.56 1.80
CA LEU A 182 -8.84 -4.57 2.69
C LEU A 182 -7.56 -5.13 2.06
N GLY A 183 -6.44 -4.98 2.77
CA GLY A 183 -5.15 -5.51 2.37
C GLY A 183 -4.88 -6.89 2.99
N ILE A 184 -4.32 -7.80 2.19
CA ILE A 184 -3.71 -9.05 2.70
C ILE A 184 -2.23 -9.01 2.35
N ASN A 185 -1.40 -8.82 3.36
CA ASN A 185 0.04 -8.82 3.20
C ASN A 185 0.59 -10.25 3.28
N ASN A 186 1.05 -10.79 2.14
CA ASN A 186 1.72 -12.10 2.08
C ASN A 186 3.08 -12.13 2.78
N ARG A 187 3.55 -10.99 3.27
CA ARG A 187 4.74 -10.88 4.11
C ARG A 187 4.34 -10.78 5.58
N ASN A 188 4.79 -11.71 6.38
CA ASN A 188 4.72 -11.58 7.83
C ASN A 188 5.70 -10.51 8.30
N LEU A 189 5.19 -9.42 8.89
CA LEU A 189 6.03 -8.31 9.35
C LEU A 189 6.85 -8.64 10.60
N GLY A 190 6.49 -9.68 11.34
CA GLY A 190 7.31 -10.15 12.47
C GLY A 190 8.53 -10.95 12.02
N SER A 191 8.38 -11.86 11.06
CA SER A 191 9.42 -12.79 10.58
C SER A 191 10.05 -12.42 9.22
N LEU A 192 9.47 -11.48 8.50
CA LEU A 192 9.81 -11.06 7.12
C LEU A 192 9.65 -12.17 6.06
N THR A 193 9.11 -13.32 6.41
CA THR A 193 8.82 -14.39 5.45
C THR A 193 7.69 -14.01 4.50
N VAL A 194 7.77 -14.47 3.25
CA VAL A 194 6.79 -14.20 2.20
C VAL A 194 6.19 -15.51 1.71
N ASP A 195 4.86 -15.63 1.77
CA ASP A 195 4.12 -16.80 1.30
C ASP A 195 2.79 -16.37 0.66
N LEU A 196 2.65 -16.51 -0.65
CA LEU A 196 1.42 -16.17 -1.38
C LEU A 196 0.19 -16.99 -0.94
N ASN A 197 0.41 -18.14 -0.31
CA ASN A 197 -0.69 -18.93 0.25
C ASN A 197 -1.38 -18.25 1.44
N VAL A 198 -0.82 -17.17 2.01
CA VAL A 198 -1.51 -16.37 3.05
C VAL A 198 -2.84 -15.84 2.49
N THR A 199 -2.79 -15.16 1.34
CA THR A 199 -4.02 -14.67 0.67
C THR A 199 -5.01 -15.82 0.40
N LYS A 200 -4.52 -16.95 -0.10
CA LYS A 200 -5.37 -18.11 -0.38
C LYS A 200 -6.06 -18.63 0.87
N ARG A 201 -5.30 -18.92 1.95
CA ARG A 201 -5.85 -19.44 3.21
C ARG A 201 -6.91 -18.51 3.80
N ILE A 202 -6.64 -17.21 3.84
CA ILE A 202 -7.57 -16.22 4.39
C ILE A 202 -8.88 -16.23 3.57
N LEU A 203 -8.80 -16.14 2.25
CA LEU A 203 -9.98 -16.00 1.40
C LEU A 203 -10.75 -17.32 1.15
N GLU A 204 -10.14 -18.49 1.43
CA GLU A 204 -10.85 -19.77 1.49
C GLU A 204 -11.74 -19.86 2.73
N ASN A 205 -11.36 -19.24 3.85
CA ASN A 205 -12.06 -19.34 5.13
C ASN A 205 -12.95 -18.12 5.43
N VAL A 206 -12.59 -16.94 4.89
CA VAL A 206 -13.28 -15.68 5.20
C VAL A 206 -13.85 -15.04 3.94
N ASN A 207 -15.19 -14.84 3.92
CA ASN A 207 -15.85 -14.17 2.80
C ASN A 207 -15.71 -12.65 2.92
N ALA A 208 -15.04 -12.02 1.96
CA ALA A 208 -14.82 -10.58 1.91
C ALA A 208 -16.07 -9.72 1.62
N LYS A 209 -17.25 -10.35 1.42
CA LYS A 209 -18.56 -9.66 1.30
C LYS A 209 -18.62 -8.54 0.25
N GLY A 210 -17.91 -8.70 -0.87
CA GLY A 210 -17.90 -7.71 -1.95
C GLY A 210 -16.98 -6.52 -1.73
N LYS A 211 -16.22 -6.47 -0.64
CA LYS A 211 -15.14 -5.49 -0.43
C LYS A 211 -14.01 -5.73 -1.45
N ILE A 212 -13.27 -4.67 -1.83
CA ILE A 212 -12.04 -4.81 -2.61
C ILE A 212 -10.96 -5.39 -1.71
N VAL A 213 -10.40 -6.53 -2.12
CA VAL A 213 -9.28 -7.18 -1.45
C VAL A 213 -8.02 -6.99 -2.26
N VAL A 214 -7.04 -6.29 -1.68
CA VAL A 214 -5.73 -6.02 -2.26
C VAL A 214 -4.73 -7.05 -1.73
N SER A 215 -4.20 -7.93 -2.59
CA SER A 215 -3.10 -8.82 -2.20
C SER A 215 -1.76 -8.12 -2.38
N GLU A 216 -0.94 -8.14 -1.34
CA GLU A 216 0.32 -7.39 -1.24
C GLU A 216 1.50 -8.31 -0.98
N SER A 217 2.68 -7.87 -1.42
CA SER A 217 3.95 -8.58 -1.26
C SER A 217 4.06 -9.92 -2.00
N GLY A 218 5.26 -10.20 -2.50
CA GLY A 218 5.62 -11.52 -3.04
C GLY A 218 5.32 -11.73 -4.52
N ILE A 219 4.51 -10.89 -5.16
CA ILE A 219 4.13 -11.00 -6.57
C ILE A 219 5.34 -10.70 -7.46
N LYS A 220 5.71 -11.63 -8.35
CA LYS A 220 6.88 -11.55 -9.22
C LYS A 220 6.55 -11.61 -10.70
N ASN A 221 5.47 -12.30 -11.07
CA ASN A 221 5.09 -12.59 -12.45
C ASN A 221 3.57 -12.71 -12.61
N ALA A 222 3.11 -12.89 -13.85
CA ALA A 222 1.70 -13.01 -14.19
C ALA A 222 1.01 -14.21 -13.55
N ASP A 223 1.71 -15.32 -13.34
CA ASP A 223 1.13 -16.53 -12.75
C ASP A 223 0.83 -16.35 -11.26
N ASP A 224 1.64 -15.56 -10.56
CA ASP A 224 1.35 -15.17 -9.17
C ASP A 224 0.03 -14.39 -9.09
N ILE A 225 -0.20 -13.44 -10.02
CA ILE A 225 -1.44 -12.65 -10.09
C ILE A 225 -2.64 -13.57 -10.37
N LYS A 226 -2.51 -14.48 -11.35
CA LYS A 226 -3.58 -15.46 -11.66
C LYS A 226 -3.90 -16.34 -10.47
N PHE A 227 -2.88 -16.82 -9.76
CA PHE A 227 -3.05 -17.61 -8.55
C PHE A 227 -3.82 -16.84 -7.46
N LEU A 228 -3.38 -15.62 -7.15
CA LEU A 228 -4.01 -14.79 -6.13
C LEU A 228 -5.43 -14.38 -6.49
N ARG A 229 -5.67 -14.07 -7.79
CA ARG A 229 -7.02 -13.78 -8.28
C ARG A 229 -7.94 -14.99 -8.15
N LYS A 230 -7.47 -16.18 -8.54
CA LYS A 230 -8.22 -17.43 -8.37
C LYS A 230 -8.52 -17.69 -6.88
N SER A 231 -7.66 -17.24 -6.00
CA SER A 231 -7.85 -17.33 -4.53
C SER A 231 -8.86 -16.30 -3.99
N GLY A 232 -9.33 -15.34 -4.81
CA GLY A 232 -10.35 -14.37 -4.42
C GLY A 232 -9.87 -12.92 -4.26
N ALA A 233 -8.57 -12.64 -4.42
CA ALA A 233 -8.08 -11.26 -4.44
C ALA A 233 -8.64 -10.51 -5.65
N THR A 234 -9.03 -9.24 -5.46
CA THR A 234 -9.66 -8.42 -6.50
C THR A 234 -8.75 -7.32 -7.03
N ALA A 235 -7.69 -6.98 -6.30
CA ALA A 235 -6.66 -6.02 -6.69
C ALA A 235 -5.29 -6.45 -6.15
N PHE A 236 -4.22 -5.82 -6.64
CA PHE A 236 -2.84 -6.22 -6.32
C PHE A 236 -1.97 -5.01 -6.07
N LEU A 237 -1.12 -5.05 -5.02
CA LEU A 237 -0.09 -4.05 -4.78
C LEU A 237 1.28 -4.64 -5.08
N ILE A 238 1.96 -4.08 -6.09
CA ILE A 238 3.20 -4.64 -6.64
C ILE A 238 4.27 -3.56 -6.73
N GLY A 239 5.39 -3.78 -6.06
CA GLY A 239 6.52 -2.85 -6.11
C GLY A 239 7.80 -3.52 -6.63
N SER A 240 8.34 -4.52 -5.90
CA SER A 240 9.69 -5.05 -6.17
C SER A 240 9.87 -5.58 -7.59
N ALA A 241 8.88 -6.26 -8.17
CA ALA A 241 8.98 -6.79 -9.52
C ALA A 241 8.98 -5.68 -10.57
N ILE A 242 8.26 -4.58 -10.33
CA ILE A 242 8.18 -3.42 -11.21
C ILE A 242 9.45 -2.59 -11.11
N MET A 243 9.87 -2.25 -9.87
CA MET A 243 11.05 -1.39 -9.62
C MET A 243 12.39 -2.03 -9.98
N SER A 244 12.46 -3.36 -10.10
CA SER A 244 13.66 -4.09 -10.52
C SER A 244 13.70 -4.38 -12.01
N ALA A 245 12.68 -3.99 -12.78
CA ALA A 245 12.67 -4.16 -14.22
C ALA A 245 13.50 -3.07 -14.93
N ASP A 246 14.14 -3.44 -16.03
CA ASP A 246 14.88 -2.49 -16.87
C ASP A 246 13.94 -1.47 -17.53
N ASP A 247 12.71 -1.89 -17.85
CA ASP A 247 11.64 -1.05 -18.38
C ASP A 247 10.37 -1.20 -17.51
N VAL A 248 10.12 -0.17 -16.71
CA VAL A 248 8.99 -0.10 -15.78
C VAL A 248 7.65 -0.13 -16.51
N GLU A 249 7.52 0.61 -17.62
CA GLU A 249 6.27 0.68 -18.40
C GLU A 249 5.93 -0.67 -19.03
N SER A 250 6.91 -1.32 -19.66
CA SER A 250 6.74 -2.65 -20.24
C SER A 250 6.36 -3.69 -19.19
N LYS A 251 6.98 -3.63 -17.98
CA LYS A 251 6.65 -4.54 -16.89
C LYS A 251 5.26 -4.31 -16.33
N MET A 252 4.83 -3.06 -16.24
CA MET A 252 3.46 -2.73 -15.86
C MET A 252 2.45 -3.26 -16.89
N ASN A 253 2.70 -3.05 -18.20
CA ASN A 253 1.86 -3.58 -19.28
C ASN A 253 1.72 -5.11 -19.19
N GLU A 254 2.82 -5.84 -18.91
CA GLU A 254 2.76 -7.31 -18.70
C GLU A 254 1.74 -7.68 -17.63
N PHE A 255 1.72 -6.95 -16.51
CA PHE A 255 0.83 -7.24 -15.39
C PHE A 255 -0.61 -6.76 -15.61
N THR A 256 -0.79 -5.60 -16.23
CA THR A 256 -2.13 -5.01 -16.42
C THR A 256 -2.92 -5.65 -17.54
N GLN A 257 -2.24 -6.26 -18.55
CA GLN A 257 -2.86 -6.92 -19.69
C GLN A 257 -3.23 -8.39 -19.42
N ILE A 258 -3.02 -8.91 -18.22
CA ILE A 258 -3.47 -10.25 -17.86
C ILE A 258 -4.98 -10.32 -18.00
N GLU A 259 -5.46 -11.25 -18.83
CA GLU A 259 -6.89 -11.44 -19.07
C GLU A 259 -7.62 -11.66 -17.73
N LYS A 260 -8.69 -10.90 -17.54
CA LYS A 260 -9.59 -11.11 -16.40
C LYS A 260 -10.23 -12.47 -16.60
N LEU A 261 -9.84 -13.45 -15.77
CA LEU A 261 -10.52 -14.73 -15.75
C LEU A 261 -12.01 -14.46 -15.56
N GLU A 262 -12.84 -14.95 -16.48
CA GLU A 262 -14.29 -14.93 -16.33
C GLU A 262 -14.65 -15.62 -15.00
N ARG A 263 -15.52 -14.97 -14.24
CA ARG A 263 -16.00 -15.48 -12.94
C ARG A 263 -16.99 -16.60 -13.16
#